data_85be8a8349f099869a7d02192acae18e
#
_entry.id   85be8a8349f099869a7d02192acae18e
#
_cell.length_a   1.000
_cell.length_b   1.000
_cell.length_c   1.000
_cell.angle_alpha   90.00
_cell.angle_beta   90.00
_cell.angle_gamma   90.00
#
_symmetry.space_group_name_H-M   'P 1'
#
loop_
_entity.id
_entity.type
_entity.pdbx_description
1 polymer ?
#
loop_
_entity_poly.entity_id
_entity_poly.type
_entity_poly.pdbx_seq_one_letter_code
_entity_poly.pdbx_strand_id
1 'polypeptide(L)'
;MTRTGLGFDLHPLVEGRPLVLGGVTVPGARGLGGHSDADVLAHAIGEALLGALALGDLGRHFPDTDPRYAGVSSLVLLRAVMDLLAAKGAHLVNVDATVICQSPRLGPFLPEMAERLAETLALGPDRVSVKAKSPEHLGLLGREEGIAAMAVVNLEVA
;
A
#
# COMPACT_ATOMS: atom_id res chain seq x y z
N MET A 1 -2.33 -22.69 10.18
CA MET A 1 -0.89 -22.31 10.20
C MET A 1 -0.77 -20.82 9.94
N THR A 2 -0.02 -20.10 10.77
CA THR A 2 0.21 -18.64 10.58
C THR A 2 1.32 -18.41 9.55
N ARG A 3 1.11 -17.46 8.65
CA ARG A 3 2.12 -16.98 7.69
C ARG A 3 2.27 -15.47 7.82
N THR A 4 3.49 -14.99 7.74
CA THR A 4 3.81 -13.56 7.78
C THR A 4 4.39 -13.13 6.44
N GLY A 5 3.95 -11.98 5.94
CA GLY A 5 4.48 -11.35 4.74
C GLY A 5 5.03 -9.95 5.04
N LEU A 6 6.10 -9.59 4.37
CA LEU A 6 6.68 -8.24 4.37
C LEU A 6 6.56 -7.68 2.95
N GLY A 7 6.05 -6.46 2.84
CA GLY A 7 6.01 -5.70 1.60
C GLY A 7 6.75 -4.38 1.71
N PHE A 8 7.37 -3.97 0.63
CA PHE A 8 8.02 -2.68 0.48
C PHE A 8 7.72 -2.13 -0.90
N ASP A 9 7.45 -0.82 -1.00
CA ASP A 9 7.32 -0.15 -2.27
C ASP A 9 7.83 1.29 -2.19
N LEU A 10 8.22 1.84 -3.32
CA LEU A 10 8.80 3.17 -3.46
C LEU A 10 8.35 3.76 -4.79
N HIS A 11 7.79 4.97 -4.76
CA HIS A 11 7.40 5.70 -5.96
C HIS A 11 7.99 7.11 -5.97
N PRO A 12 8.34 7.65 -7.15
CA PRO A 12 8.84 9.02 -7.26
C PRO A 12 7.73 10.05 -7.06
N LEU A 13 8.06 11.18 -6.43
CA LEU A 13 7.20 12.36 -6.40
C LEU A 13 7.31 13.10 -7.72
N VAL A 14 6.17 13.40 -8.34
CA VAL A 14 6.07 14.08 -9.63
C VAL A 14 5.03 15.19 -9.58
N GLU A 15 5.23 16.21 -10.41
CA GLU A 15 4.27 17.31 -10.56
C GLU A 15 3.01 16.85 -11.31
N GLY A 16 1.86 17.48 -10.99
CA GLY A 16 0.64 17.36 -11.76
C GLY A 16 -0.15 16.06 -11.56
N ARG A 17 0.22 15.25 -10.58
CA ARG A 17 -0.54 14.05 -10.17
C ARG A 17 -1.12 14.20 -8.78
N PRO A 18 -2.31 13.64 -8.51
CA PRO A 18 -2.82 13.57 -7.15
C PRO A 18 -1.92 12.66 -6.30
N LEU A 19 -1.75 13.00 -5.02
CA LEU A 19 -1.12 12.13 -4.04
C LEU A 19 -2.19 11.25 -3.39
N VAL A 20 -2.16 9.96 -3.71
CA VAL A 20 -3.08 8.97 -3.16
C VAL A 20 -2.30 8.00 -2.28
N LEU A 21 -2.70 7.89 -1.02
CA LEU A 21 -2.09 7.00 -0.02
C LEU A 21 -3.19 6.32 0.78
N GLY A 22 -3.20 4.99 0.81
CA GLY A 22 -4.24 4.22 1.49
C GLY A 22 -5.65 4.55 0.97
N GLY A 23 -5.78 4.89 -0.31
CA GLY A 23 -7.01 5.29 -0.95
C GLY A 23 -7.46 6.73 -0.62
N VAL A 24 -6.67 7.50 0.14
CA VAL A 24 -6.96 8.89 0.52
C VAL A 24 -6.17 9.83 -0.36
N THR A 25 -6.84 10.82 -0.95
CA THR A 25 -6.18 11.91 -1.66
C THR A 25 -5.68 12.94 -0.66
N VAL A 26 -4.36 13.09 -0.59
CA VAL A 26 -3.70 14.07 0.26
C VAL A 26 -3.44 15.33 -0.54
N PRO A 27 -3.89 16.53 -0.09
CA PRO A 27 -3.69 17.78 -0.82
C PRO A 27 -2.22 18.11 -1.03
N GLY A 28 -1.87 18.62 -2.23
CA GLY A 28 -0.52 19.04 -2.58
C GLY A 28 -0.35 19.22 -4.08
N ALA A 29 0.76 19.85 -4.46
CA ALA A 29 1.10 20.11 -5.87
C ALA A 29 1.71 18.89 -6.58
N ARG A 30 2.26 17.94 -5.79
CA ARG A 30 2.90 16.72 -6.31
C ARG A 30 2.16 15.49 -5.83
N GLY A 31 2.19 14.45 -6.64
CA GLY A 31 1.73 13.11 -6.31
C GLY A 31 2.76 12.06 -6.67
N LEU A 32 2.40 10.80 -6.57
CA LEU A 32 3.30 9.70 -6.91
C LEU A 32 3.16 9.31 -8.38
N GLY A 33 4.30 9.05 -9.02
CA GLY A 33 4.38 8.57 -10.40
C GLY A 33 4.30 7.05 -10.46
N GLY A 34 3.49 6.54 -11.40
CA GLY A 34 3.33 5.12 -11.64
C GLY A 34 2.21 4.83 -12.62
N HIS A 35 2.04 3.55 -13.00
CA HIS A 35 1.05 3.13 -14.00
C HIS A 35 -0.41 3.20 -13.47
N SER A 36 -0.63 2.74 -12.23
CA SER A 36 -1.90 2.86 -11.51
C SER A 36 -2.04 4.26 -10.87
N ASP A 37 -2.81 4.41 -9.81
CA ASP A 37 -2.83 5.64 -9.01
C ASP A 37 -1.54 5.83 -8.17
N ALA A 38 -0.61 4.86 -8.25
CA ALA A 38 0.68 4.86 -7.55
C ALA A 38 0.58 4.97 -6.03
N ASP A 39 -0.49 4.43 -5.44
CA ASP A 39 -0.67 4.34 -3.99
C ASP A 39 0.37 3.38 -3.38
N VAL A 40 1.50 3.93 -2.97
CA VAL A 40 2.64 3.16 -2.45
C VAL A 40 2.29 2.38 -1.18
N LEU A 41 1.36 2.88 -0.38
CA LEU A 41 0.91 2.19 0.84
C LEU A 41 0.07 0.94 0.50
N ALA A 42 -0.90 1.08 -0.40
CA ALA A 42 -1.70 -0.05 -0.88
C ALA A 42 -0.82 -1.09 -1.58
N HIS A 43 0.17 -0.65 -2.36
CA HIS A 43 1.12 -1.55 -3.02
C HIS A 43 1.97 -2.33 -2.03
N ALA A 44 2.52 -1.69 -1.00
CA ALA A 44 3.30 -2.39 0.03
C ALA A 44 2.47 -3.46 0.75
N ILE A 45 1.19 -3.17 1.04
CA ILE A 45 0.27 -4.13 1.63
C ILE A 45 0.02 -5.30 0.66
N GLY A 46 -0.23 -5.02 -0.61
CA GLY A 46 -0.42 -6.05 -1.64
C GLY A 46 0.79 -6.97 -1.79
N GLU A 47 2.00 -6.41 -1.79
CA GLU A 47 3.25 -7.16 -1.80
C GLU A 47 3.38 -8.09 -0.59
N ALA A 48 3.04 -7.57 0.60
CA ALA A 48 3.08 -8.37 1.83
C ALA A 48 2.10 -9.55 1.79
N LEU A 49 0.88 -9.31 1.30
CA LEU A 49 -0.18 -10.34 1.17
C LEU A 49 0.25 -11.47 0.22
N LEU A 50 0.74 -11.10 -0.96
CA LEU A 50 1.22 -12.07 -1.96
C LEU A 50 2.44 -12.83 -1.45
N GLY A 51 3.39 -12.12 -0.83
CA GLY A 51 4.60 -12.71 -0.28
C GLY A 51 4.33 -13.74 0.82
N ALA A 52 3.35 -13.49 1.70
CA ALA A 52 2.96 -14.43 2.76
C ALA A 52 2.51 -15.79 2.22
N LEU A 53 1.95 -15.83 1.00
CA LEU A 53 1.52 -17.05 0.32
C LEU A 53 2.50 -17.55 -0.75
N ALA A 54 3.67 -16.93 -0.89
CA ALA A 54 4.66 -17.23 -1.91
C ALA A 54 4.09 -17.15 -3.35
N LEU A 55 3.20 -16.16 -3.59
CA LEU A 55 2.55 -15.95 -4.88
C LEU A 55 3.29 -14.96 -5.79
N GLY A 56 4.49 -14.54 -5.41
CA GLY A 56 5.27 -13.54 -6.14
C GLY A 56 4.93 -12.12 -5.73
N ASP A 57 4.99 -11.20 -6.67
CA ASP A 57 4.80 -9.77 -6.46
C ASP A 57 3.58 -9.22 -7.24
N LEU A 58 3.25 -7.95 -7.00
CA LEU A 58 2.14 -7.28 -7.69
C LEU A 58 2.35 -7.20 -9.20
N GLY A 59 3.58 -6.96 -9.66
CA GLY A 59 3.90 -6.86 -11.08
C GLY A 59 3.61 -8.13 -11.86
N ARG A 60 3.72 -9.29 -11.20
CA ARG A 60 3.36 -10.58 -11.80
C ARG A 60 1.86 -10.72 -12.05
N HIS A 61 1.03 -10.21 -11.14
CA HIS A 61 -0.43 -10.30 -11.21
C HIS A 61 -1.06 -9.13 -11.96
N PHE A 62 -0.46 -7.94 -11.86
CA PHE A 62 -0.97 -6.69 -12.42
C PHE A 62 0.16 -5.96 -13.18
N PRO A 63 0.57 -6.47 -14.36
CA PRO A 63 1.68 -5.88 -15.10
C PRO A 63 1.42 -4.41 -15.45
N ASP A 64 2.44 -3.57 -15.30
CA ASP A 64 2.41 -2.16 -15.68
C ASP A 64 2.34 -1.94 -17.19
N THR A 65 2.54 -2.99 -17.97
CA THR A 65 2.35 -3.00 -19.42
C THR A 65 0.89 -3.25 -19.85
N ASP A 66 0.02 -3.65 -18.92
CA ASP A 66 -1.38 -3.92 -19.19
C ASP A 66 -2.22 -2.64 -19.10
N PRO A 67 -2.81 -2.16 -20.21
CA PRO A 67 -3.59 -0.93 -20.22
C PRO A 67 -4.82 -0.96 -19.32
N ARG A 68 -5.31 -2.14 -18.93
CA ARG A 68 -6.45 -2.27 -17.99
C ARG A 68 -6.16 -1.66 -16.62
N TYR A 69 -4.89 -1.59 -16.23
CA TYR A 69 -4.47 -1.09 -14.91
C TYR A 69 -3.98 0.36 -14.94
N ALA A 70 -3.96 1.00 -16.12
CA ALA A 70 -3.59 2.40 -16.24
C ALA A 70 -4.54 3.30 -15.44
N GLY A 71 -4.02 4.06 -14.49
CA GLY A 71 -4.80 4.95 -13.64
C GLY A 71 -5.78 4.26 -12.68
N VAL A 72 -5.76 2.94 -12.57
CA VAL A 72 -6.67 2.20 -11.68
C VAL A 72 -6.38 2.51 -10.22
N SER A 73 -7.44 2.54 -9.40
CA SER A 73 -7.29 2.61 -7.95
C SER A 73 -6.59 1.36 -7.41
N SER A 74 -5.53 1.55 -6.65
CA SER A 74 -4.80 0.44 -6.03
C SER A 74 -5.62 -0.31 -4.97
N LEU A 75 -6.71 0.28 -4.46
CA LEU A 75 -7.66 -0.45 -3.61
C LEU A 75 -8.42 -1.53 -4.40
N VAL A 76 -8.63 -1.32 -5.69
CA VAL A 76 -9.18 -2.37 -6.60
C VAL A 76 -8.20 -3.53 -6.72
N LEU A 77 -6.91 -3.22 -6.85
CA LEU A 77 -5.86 -4.25 -6.89
C LEU A 77 -5.79 -5.02 -5.57
N LEU A 78 -5.90 -4.34 -4.43
CA LEU A 78 -5.94 -5.00 -3.12
C LEU A 78 -7.14 -5.97 -2.98
N ARG A 79 -8.31 -5.58 -3.47
CA ARG A 79 -9.48 -6.48 -3.46
C ARG A 79 -9.21 -7.73 -4.29
N ALA A 80 -8.62 -7.59 -5.47
CA ALA A 80 -8.24 -8.73 -6.30
C ALA A 80 -7.23 -9.64 -5.60
N VAL A 81 -6.27 -9.07 -4.85
CA VAL A 81 -5.34 -9.85 -4.03
C VAL A 81 -6.09 -10.59 -2.92
N MET A 82 -7.06 -9.96 -2.25
CA MET A 82 -7.89 -10.62 -1.23
C MET A 82 -8.67 -11.80 -1.80
N ASP A 83 -9.17 -11.68 -3.04
CA ASP A 83 -9.84 -12.80 -3.73
C ASP A 83 -8.87 -13.97 -3.97
N LEU A 84 -7.61 -13.68 -4.33
CA LEU A 84 -6.56 -14.69 -4.46
C LEU A 84 -6.26 -15.39 -3.13
N LEU A 85 -6.22 -14.65 -2.02
CA LEU A 85 -6.04 -15.21 -0.69
C LEU A 85 -7.18 -16.16 -0.33
N ALA A 86 -8.42 -15.72 -0.53
CA ALA A 86 -9.62 -16.52 -0.26
C ALA A 86 -9.63 -17.82 -1.07
N ALA A 87 -9.26 -17.77 -2.35
CA ALA A 87 -9.13 -18.95 -3.21
C ALA A 87 -8.06 -19.93 -2.73
N LYS A 88 -7.09 -19.49 -1.91
CA LYS A 88 -6.08 -20.33 -1.28
C LYS A 88 -6.45 -20.79 0.14
N GLY A 89 -7.67 -20.49 0.61
CA GLY A 89 -8.08 -20.80 1.97
C GLY A 89 -7.32 -20.00 3.04
N ALA A 90 -6.83 -18.84 2.68
CA ALA A 90 -6.10 -17.95 3.58
C ALA A 90 -7.01 -16.82 4.09
N HIS A 91 -6.82 -16.45 5.34
CA HIS A 91 -7.55 -15.36 6.01
C HIS A 91 -6.56 -14.34 6.56
N LEU A 92 -6.79 -13.08 6.24
CA LEU A 92 -5.98 -11.97 6.78
C LEU A 92 -6.33 -11.72 8.25
N VAL A 93 -5.31 -11.70 9.10
CA VAL A 93 -5.46 -11.47 10.54
C VAL A 93 -5.31 -9.99 10.87
N ASN A 94 -4.21 -9.38 10.45
CA ASN A 94 -3.91 -7.96 10.68
C ASN A 94 -2.91 -7.41 9.68
N VAL A 95 -2.86 -6.08 9.62
CA VAL A 95 -1.88 -5.31 8.84
C VAL A 95 -1.24 -4.27 9.76
N ASP A 96 0.09 -4.18 9.71
CA ASP A 96 0.84 -3.05 10.26
C ASP A 96 1.67 -2.43 9.14
N ALA A 97 1.45 -1.14 8.86
CA ALA A 97 2.11 -0.44 7.76
C ALA A 97 2.69 0.90 8.21
N THR A 98 3.79 1.27 7.58
CA THR A 98 4.48 2.55 7.82
C THR A 98 4.74 3.24 6.48
N VAL A 99 4.33 4.50 6.36
CA VAL A 99 4.67 5.37 5.23
C VAL A 99 5.84 6.25 5.64
N ILE A 100 6.87 6.29 4.81
CA ILE A 100 8.05 7.14 5.02
C ILE A 100 7.94 8.31 4.05
N CYS A 101 7.67 9.50 4.60
CA CYS A 101 7.34 10.70 3.81
C CYS A 101 7.92 11.94 4.50
N GLN A 102 8.73 12.71 3.76
CA GLN A 102 9.27 13.96 4.27
C GLN A 102 8.19 15.05 4.26
N SER A 103 7.44 15.15 3.16
CA SER A 103 6.38 16.12 2.94
C SER A 103 5.37 15.56 1.92
N PRO A 104 4.07 15.80 2.08
CA PRO A 104 3.40 16.55 3.15
C PRO A 104 3.34 15.79 4.49
N ARG A 105 2.88 16.46 5.55
CA ARG A 105 2.57 15.79 6.82
C ARG A 105 1.33 14.94 6.68
N LEU A 106 1.46 13.65 7.01
CA LEU A 106 0.40 12.66 6.81
C LEU A 106 -0.47 12.42 8.06
N GLY A 107 -0.03 12.88 9.23
CA GLY A 107 -0.72 12.63 10.50
C GLY A 107 -2.24 12.84 10.47
N PRO A 108 -2.75 13.97 9.94
CA PRO A 108 -4.19 14.22 9.88
C PRO A 108 -4.98 13.24 9.01
N PHE A 109 -4.32 12.54 8.07
CA PHE A 109 -4.95 11.63 7.10
C PHE A 109 -4.85 10.16 7.48
N LEU A 110 -4.02 9.80 8.46
CA LEU A 110 -3.79 8.40 8.85
C LEU A 110 -5.06 7.69 9.31
N PRO A 111 -5.95 8.29 10.10
CA PRO A 111 -7.20 7.63 10.49
C PRO A 111 -8.06 7.23 9.30
N GLU A 112 -8.22 8.11 8.32
CA GLU A 112 -9.01 7.83 7.11
C GLU A 112 -8.34 6.75 6.24
N MET A 113 -7.01 6.76 6.13
CA MET A 113 -6.27 5.70 5.44
C MET A 113 -6.52 4.35 6.08
N ALA A 114 -6.41 4.25 7.40
CA ALA A 114 -6.66 3.01 8.15
C ALA A 114 -8.10 2.52 7.96
N GLU A 115 -9.08 3.41 8.00
CA GLU A 115 -10.49 3.09 7.80
C GLU A 115 -10.74 2.54 6.39
N ARG A 116 -10.27 3.20 5.34
CA ARG A 116 -10.43 2.75 3.96
C ARG A 116 -9.73 1.42 3.67
N LEU A 117 -8.55 1.23 4.24
CA LEU A 117 -7.82 -0.03 4.13
C LEU A 117 -8.55 -1.15 4.86
N ALA A 118 -9.05 -0.91 6.07
CA ALA A 118 -9.82 -1.90 6.84
C ALA A 118 -11.07 -2.34 6.07
N GLU A 119 -11.81 -1.39 5.50
CA GLU A 119 -12.97 -1.67 4.66
C GLU A 119 -12.58 -2.51 3.42
N THR A 120 -11.53 -2.09 2.70
CA THR A 120 -11.04 -2.76 1.49
C THR A 120 -10.60 -4.20 1.77
N LEU A 121 -9.95 -4.42 2.92
CA LEU A 121 -9.40 -5.70 3.34
C LEU A 121 -10.39 -6.55 4.15
N ALA A 122 -11.61 -6.06 4.37
CA ALA A 122 -12.65 -6.70 5.17
C ALA A 122 -12.18 -7.03 6.60
N LEU A 123 -11.42 -6.12 7.21
CA LEU A 123 -10.93 -6.22 8.58
C LEU A 123 -11.65 -5.26 9.53
N GLY A 124 -11.67 -5.60 10.80
CA GLY A 124 -12.03 -4.65 11.86
C GLY A 124 -10.98 -3.53 11.97
N PRO A 125 -11.39 -2.32 12.40
CA PRO A 125 -10.50 -1.17 12.46
C PRO A 125 -9.32 -1.35 13.43
N ASP A 126 -9.46 -2.20 14.42
CA ASP A 126 -8.43 -2.58 15.40
C ASP A 126 -7.33 -3.50 14.82
N ARG A 127 -7.51 -3.96 13.59
CA ARG A 127 -6.58 -4.87 12.90
C ARG A 127 -5.77 -4.22 11.78
N VAL A 128 -5.94 -2.92 11.55
CA VAL A 128 -5.20 -2.17 10.55
C VAL A 128 -4.50 -0.99 11.22
N SER A 129 -3.18 -1.03 11.25
CA SER A 129 -2.32 0.04 11.75
C SER A 129 -1.65 0.75 10.60
N VAL A 130 -1.77 2.07 10.54
CA VAL A 130 -1.05 2.93 9.59
C VAL A 130 -0.29 3.99 10.38
N LYS A 131 1.02 4.01 10.20
CA LYS A 131 1.93 4.97 10.81
C LYS A 131 2.64 5.78 9.73
N ALA A 132 3.01 7.01 10.04
CA ALA A 132 3.88 7.81 9.20
C ALA A 132 5.21 8.05 9.93
N LYS A 133 6.27 8.08 9.15
CA LYS A 133 7.61 8.34 9.65
C LYS A 133 8.31 9.37 8.76
N SER A 134 8.92 10.38 9.40
CA SER A 134 9.82 11.30 8.73
C SER A 134 11.16 10.61 8.46
N PRO A 135 11.75 10.78 7.27
CA PRO A 135 13.12 10.35 7.01
C PRO A 135 14.19 11.34 7.55
N GLU A 136 13.80 12.34 8.32
CA GLU A 136 14.69 13.30 8.99
C GLU A 136 15.65 14.02 8.01
N HIS A 137 15.16 14.38 6.83
CA HIS A 137 15.92 15.00 5.73
C HIS A 137 17.09 14.15 5.20
N LEU A 138 17.10 12.84 5.49
CA LEU A 138 18.16 11.93 5.06
C LEU A 138 17.84 11.23 3.74
N GLY A 139 18.84 11.15 2.87
CA GLY A 139 18.78 10.38 1.63
C GLY A 139 17.74 10.89 0.63
N LEU A 140 17.37 10.01 -0.30
CA LEU A 140 16.41 10.32 -1.36
C LEU A 140 15.01 10.66 -0.84
N LEU A 141 14.57 10.01 0.21
CA LEU A 141 13.27 10.29 0.83
C LEU A 141 13.30 11.62 1.57
N GLY A 142 14.41 11.93 2.25
CA GLY A 142 14.62 13.22 2.93
C GLY A 142 14.78 14.39 1.97
N ARG A 143 15.21 14.16 0.73
CA ARG A 143 15.26 15.16 -0.35
C ARG A 143 13.94 15.25 -1.13
N GLU A 144 12.89 14.57 -0.68
CA GLU A 144 11.56 14.58 -1.31
C GLU A 144 11.56 14.08 -2.77
N GLU A 145 12.44 13.13 -3.10
CA GLU A 145 12.46 12.52 -4.43
C GLU A 145 11.38 11.42 -4.58
N GLY A 146 10.89 10.89 -3.48
CA GLY A 146 9.87 9.86 -3.46
C GLY A 146 9.25 9.66 -2.09
N ILE A 147 8.29 8.74 -2.03
CA ILE A 147 7.66 8.25 -0.80
C ILE A 147 7.78 6.73 -0.81
N ALA A 148 8.14 6.16 0.32
CA ALA A 148 8.21 4.72 0.52
C ALA A 148 7.16 4.24 1.51
N ALA A 149 6.79 2.98 1.43
CA ALA A 149 5.96 2.30 2.41
C ALA A 149 6.48 0.90 2.69
N MET A 150 6.28 0.46 3.92
CA MET A 150 6.52 -0.91 4.37
C MET A 150 5.24 -1.45 5.01
N ALA A 151 4.98 -2.72 4.82
CA ALA A 151 3.84 -3.39 5.46
C ALA A 151 4.24 -4.78 5.93
N VAL A 152 3.71 -5.16 7.08
CA VAL A 152 3.75 -6.53 7.59
C VAL A 152 2.30 -7.01 7.72
N VAL A 153 2.05 -8.22 7.26
CA VAL A 153 0.74 -8.87 7.38
C VAL A 153 0.89 -10.24 8.02
N ASN A 154 -0.13 -10.65 8.75
CA ASN A 154 -0.25 -12.02 9.21
C ASN A 154 -1.50 -12.66 8.60
N LEU A 155 -1.33 -13.88 8.11
CA LEU A 155 -2.38 -14.71 7.55
C LEU A 155 -2.53 -15.99 8.36
N GLU A 156 -3.74 -16.49 8.45
CA GLU A 156 -4.02 -17.87 8.82
C GLU A 156 -4.38 -18.67 7.57
N VAL A 157 -3.74 -19.82 7.42
CA VAL A 157 -3.99 -20.76 6.32
C VAL A 157 -4.40 -22.09 6.93
N ALA A 158 -5.47 -22.65 6.39
CA ALA A 158 -5.99 -23.96 6.82
C ALA A 158 -4.94 -25.07 6.65
#